data_a214ce75141ed919dd431f5f10cf3f70
#
_entry.id   a214ce75141ed919dd431f5f10cf3f70
#
_cell.length_a   1.000
_cell.length_b   1.000
_cell.length_c   1.000
_cell.angle_alpha   90.00
_cell.angle_beta   90.00
_cell.angle_gamma   90.00
#
_symmetry.space_group_name_H-M   'P 1'
#
loop_
_entity.id
_entity.type
_entity.pdbx_description
1 polymer ?
#
loop_
_entity_poly.entity_id
_entity_poly.type
_entity_poly.pdbx_seq_one_letter_code
_entity_poly.pdbx_strand_id
1 'polypeptide(L)'
;MPSRILALSLLLISCASAQQNKDGPQPRAVDSGSAAKAPSDAVVLFDGRDLSHWMDKDGAPARCQVAGGAMACKTGSGDLYSKEKFKAAQIHLEFSIPSMPDQHGQLRGNSGVFLQSRYEVQVLDSYNNPTYANGSCAALYGQAAPLVNASRPPEQWQTYDIVFHPPVCDAGGSVTRKGTLTILHNGVLVQDHVEIQKVTPGDSGGSVCDAGPLRLQDHSGFPGAPITVMKFRNIWFRPLD
;
A
#
# COMPACT_ATOMS: atom_id res chain seq x y z
N MET A 1 -10.40 -44.10 81.54
CA MET A 1 -9.33 -43.55 80.74
C MET A 1 -9.95 -43.14 79.38
N PRO A 2 -10.11 -41.88 79.06
CA PRO A 2 -10.70 -41.47 77.77
C PRO A 2 -9.62 -41.27 76.71
N SER A 3 -9.81 -41.94 75.55
CA SER A 3 -9.01 -41.79 74.39
C SER A 3 -9.22 -40.42 73.77
N ARG A 4 -8.15 -39.68 73.49
CA ARG A 4 -8.13 -38.43 72.74
C ARG A 4 -7.99 -38.76 71.29
N ILE A 5 -9.02 -38.43 70.52
CA ILE A 5 -8.96 -38.43 69.02
C ILE A 5 -8.35 -37.13 68.61
N LEU A 6 -7.19 -37.21 67.96
CA LEU A 6 -6.51 -36.07 67.33
C LEU A 6 -7.09 -35.85 65.92
N ALA A 7 -7.85 -34.79 65.77
CA ALA A 7 -8.35 -34.42 64.45
C ALA A 7 -7.24 -33.63 63.64
N LEU A 8 -6.74 -34.26 62.61
CA LEU A 8 -5.76 -33.66 61.68
C LEU A 8 -6.51 -32.84 60.61
N SER A 9 -6.52 -31.55 60.81
CA SER A 9 -7.10 -30.63 59.80
C SER A 9 -6.12 -30.46 58.64
N LEU A 10 -6.43 -31.05 57.45
CA LEU A 10 -5.72 -30.76 56.21
C LEU A 10 -6.12 -29.38 55.74
N LEU A 11 -5.20 -28.42 55.79
CA LEU A 11 -5.31 -27.15 55.09
C LEU A 11 -4.99 -27.41 53.61
N LEU A 12 -6.00 -27.43 52.78
CA LEU A 12 -5.86 -27.35 51.34
C LEU A 12 -5.47 -25.91 50.95
N ILE A 13 -4.18 -25.68 50.77
CA ILE A 13 -3.69 -24.45 50.14
C ILE A 13 -3.98 -24.55 48.65
N SER A 14 -5.07 -23.96 48.22
CA SER A 14 -5.31 -23.71 46.79
C SER A 14 -4.30 -22.67 46.28
N CYS A 15 -3.21 -23.12 45.68
CA CYS A 15 -2.38 -22.28 44.85
C CYS A 15 -3.19 -21.87 43.62
N ALA A 16 -3.94 -20.77 43.73
CA ALA A 16 -4.36 -20.04 42.55
C ALA A 16 -3.09 -19.49 41.89
N SER A 17 -2.59 -20.19 40.89
CA SER A 17 -1.57 -19.66 40.01
C SER A 17 -2.17 -18.43 39.33
N ALA A 18 -1.86 -17.23 39.84
CA ALA A 18 -2.03 -15.99 39.13
C ALA A 18 -1.16 -16.10 37.89
N GLN A 19 -1.77 -16.45 36.76
CA GLN A 19 -1.13 -16.41 35.44
C GLN A 19 -0.79 -14.95 35.22
N GLN A 20 0.44 -14.59 35.49
CA GLN A 20 0.93 -13.27 35.19
C GLN A 20 0.76 -13.06 33.66
N ASN A 21 -0.07 -12.10 33.31
CA ASN A 21 -0.22 -11.64 31.91
C ASN A 21 1.10 -10.97 31.54
N LYS A 22 2.09 -11.75 31.11
CA LYS A 22 3.46 -11.28 30.81
C LYS A 22 3.53 -10.54 29.47
N ASP A 23 2.46 -10.59 28.63
CA ASP A 23 2.53 -10.31 27.21
C ASP A 23 1.70 -9.11 26.77
N GLY A 24 1.29 -8.23 27.67
CA GLY A 24 0.49 -7.05 27.34
C GLY A 24 -0.97 -7.37 26.94
N PRO A 25 -1.67 -6.43 26.31
CA PRO A 25 -3.05 -6.64 25.88
C PRO A 25 -3.13 -7.69 24.76
N GLN A 26 -4.18 -8.50 24.79
CA GLN A 26 -4.44 -9.48 23.73
C GLN A 26 -4.64 -8.78 22.38
N PRO A 27 -4.07 -9.33 21.26
CA PRO A 27 -4.28 -8.78 19.93
C PRO A 27 -5.77 -8.74 19.59
N ARG A 28 -6.20 -7.64 18.97
CA ARG A 28 -7.57 -7.51 18.48
C ARG A 28 -7.80 -8.50 17.32
N ALA A 29 -8.90 -9.24 17.38
CA ALA A 29 -9.30 -10.11 16.29
C ALA A 29 -9.75 -9.29 15.08
N VAL A 30 -9.27 -9.64 13.90
CA VAL A 30 -9.60 -9.04 12.60
C VAL A 30 -9.98 -10.15 11.64
N ASP A 31 -11.11 -10.02 10.94
CA ASP A 31 -11.37 -10.86 9.76
C ASP A 31 -10.33 -10.49 8.68
N SER A 32 -9.50 -11.45 8.32
CA SER A 32 -8.41 -11.23 7.37
C SER A 32 -8.89 -10.94 5.93
N GLY A 33 -10.18 -11.11 5.68
CA GLY A 33 -10.72 -11.00 4.32
C GLY A 33 -10.31 -12.17 3.42
N SER A 34 -10.15 -11.87 2.14
CA SER A 34 -9.72 -12.83 1.10
C SER A 34 -9.04 -12.08 -0.04
N ALA A 35 -8.57 -12.78 -1.08
CA ALA A 35 -8.01 -12.14 -2.27
C ALA A 35 -8.96 -11.11 -2.95
N ALA A 36 -10.28 -11.23 -2.72
CA ALA A 36 -11.30 -10.33 -3.28
C ALA A 36 -11.98 -9.44 -2.22
N LYS A 37 -11.60 -9.53 -0.94
CA LYS A 37 -12.24 -8.81 0.16
C LYS A 37 -11.19 -8.28 1.12
N ALA A 38 -11.21 -6.99 1.35
CA ALA A 38 -10.32 -6.32 2.31
C ALA A 38 -10.51 -6.86 3.74
N PRO A 39 -9.47 -6.78 4.59
CA PRO A 39 -9.61 -7.02 6.04
C PRO A 39 -10.69 -6.14 6.67
N SER A 40 -11.31 -6.63 7.74
CA SER A 40 -12.46 -5.95 8.37
C SER A 40 -12.14 -4.58 9.00
N ASP A 41 -10.87 -4.26 9.21
CA ASP A 41 -10.38 -2.99 9.73
C ASP A 41 -9.66 -2.13 8.67
N ALA A 42 -9.80 -2.49 7.39
CA ALA A 42 -9.29 -1.69 6.29
C ALA A 42 -10.28 -0.62 5.84
N VAL A 43 -9.76 0.48 5.35
CA VAL A 43 -10.49 1.51 4.61
C VAL A 43 -10.47 1.12 3.14
N VAL A 44 -11.65 0.79 2.60
CA VAL A 44 -11.78 0.40 1.19
C VAL A 44 -11.90 1.65 0.33
N LEU A 45 -10.97 1.81 -0.60
CA LEU A 45 -10.93 2.94 -1.55
C LEU A 45 -11.62 2.61 -2.88
N PHE A 46 -11.61 1.32 -3.27
CA PHE A 46 -12.30 0.86 -4.47
C PHE A 46 -12.63 -0.64 -4.39
N ASP A 47 -13.90 -0.95 -4.45
CA ASP A 47 -14.44 -2.32 -4.39
C ASP A 47 -15.07 -2.79 -5.72
N GLY A 48 -14.85 -2.02 -6.79
CA GLY A 48 -15.38 -2.34 -8.13
C GLY A 48 -16.73 -1.71 -8.46
N ARG A 49 -17.32 -0.87 -7.57
CA ARG A 49 -18.67 -0.32 -7.75
C ARG A 49 -18.66 1.09 -8.30
N ASP A 50 -17.95 2.01 -7.67
CA ASP A 50 -17.94 3.43 -8.03
C ASP A 50 -16.63 4.13 -7.64
N LEU A 51 -16.50 5.39 -8.02
CA LEU A 51 -15.33 6.23 -7.73
C LEU A 51 -15.60 7.23 -6.60
N SER A 52 -16.55 6.98 -5.71
CA SER A 52 -16.95 7.91 -4.65
C SER A 52 -15.83 8.31 -3.69
N HIS A 53 -14.81 7.45 -3.53
CA HIS A 53 -13.60 7.70 -2.74
C HIS A 53 -12.48 8.40 -3.52
N TRP A 54 -12.71 8.77 -4.79
CA TRP A 54 -11.69 9.33 -5.67
C TRP A 54 -12.08 10.70 -6.20
N MET A 55 -11.08 11.56 -6.36
CA MET A 55 -11.22 12.91 -6.91
C MET A 55 -10.00 13.24 -7.77
N ASP A 56 -10.09 14.28 -8.59
CA ASP A 56 -8.94 14.88 -9.25
C ASP A 56 -8.18 15.85 -8.31
N LYS A 57 -7.13 16.46 -8.80
CA LYS A 57 -6.30 17.41 -8.03
C LYS A 57 -7.06 18.64 -7.50
N ASP A 58 -8.17 19.01 -8.14
CA ASP A 58 -8.99 20.18 -7.80
C ASP A 58 -10.21 19.80 -6.96
N GLY A 59 -10.34 18.52 -6.57
CA GLY A 59 -11.46 17.99 -5.78
C GLY A 59 -12.70 17.63 -6.60
N ALA A 60 -12.63 17.71 -7.93
CA ALA A 60 -13.72 17.30 -8.80
C ALA A 60 -13.78 15.76 -8.94
N PRO A 61 -14.94 15.19 -9.33
CA PRO A 61 -15.08 13.75 -9.51
C PRO A 61 -14.04 13.14 -10.46
N ALA A 62 -13.50 11.98 -10.09
CA ALA A 62 -12.58 11.22 -10.92
C ALA A 62 -13.19 10.85 -12.28
N ARG A 63 -12.38 10.86 -13.35
CA ARG A 63 -12.84 10.71 -14.74
C ARG A 63 -12.58 9.33 -15.35
N CYS A 64 -12.16 8.35 -14.57
CA CYS A 64 -12.04 6.96 -15.03
C CYS A 64 -13.43 6.32 -15.20
N GLN A 65 -13.49 5.27 -16.01
CA GLN A 65 -14.70 4.47 -16.18
C GLN A 65 -14.65 3.26 -15.27
N VAL A 66 -15.81 2.89 -14.67
CA VAL A 66 -15.93 1.66 -13.90
C VAL A 66 -16.61 0.61 -14.78
N ALA A 67 -15.92 -0.49 -15.04
CA ALA A 67 -16.43 -1.60 -15.83
C ALA A 67 -15.79 -2.93 -15.37
N GLY A 68 -16.60 -3.98 -15.27
CA GLY A 68 -16.12 -5.32 -14.90
C GLY A 68 -15.41 -5.37 -13.52
N GLY A 69 -15.84 -4.54 -12.56
CA GLY A 69 -15.24 -4.49 -11.23
C GLY A 69 -13.87 -3.78 -11.18
N ALA A 70 -13.49 -3.06 -12.22
CA ALA A 70 -12.25 -2.30 -12.29
C ALA A 70 -12.50 -0.85 -12.70
N MET A 71 -11.66 0.07 -12.22
CA MET A 71 -11.55 1.40 -12.79
C MET A 71 -10.58 1.37 -13.97
N ALA A 72 -11.00 1.87 -15.11
CA ALA A 72 -10.24 1.99 -16.34
C ALA A 72 -9.92 3.47 -16.60
N CYS A 73 -8.65 3.84 -16.46
CA CYS A 73 -8.18 5.21 -16.51
C CYS A 73 -7.41 5.42 -17.83
N LYS A 74 -8.00 6.20 -18.72
CA LYS A 74 -7.37 6.52 -19.99
C LYS A 74 -6.37 7.66 -19.81
N THR A 75 -5.25 7.61 -20.49
CA THR A 75 -4.29 8.70 -20.60
C THR A 75 -4.99 10.03 -20.92
N GLY A 76 -4.76 11.06 -20.12
CA GLY A 76 -5.43 12.35 -20.18
C GLY A 76 -6.67 12.47 -19.26
N SER A 77 -6.99 11.43 -18.48
CA SER A 77 -8.03 11.54 -17.45
C SER A 77 -7.62 12.39 -16.25
N GLY A 78 -6.32 12.59 -16.06
CA GLY A 78 -5.71 13.23 -14.89
C GLY A 78 -5.43 12.24 -13.76
N ASP A 79 -4.55 12.64 -12.85
CA ASP A 79 -4.24 11.88 -11.64
C ASP A 79 -5.49 11.70 -10.78
N LEU A 80 -5.56 10.55 -10.10
CA LEU A 80 -6.61 10.25 -9.14
C LEU A 80 -6.05 10.33 -7.73
N TYR A 81 -6.77 10.99 -6.85
CA TYR A 81 -6.44 11.14 -5.42
C TYR A 81 -7.53 10.51 -4.57
N SER A 82 -7.16 9.67 -3.60
CA SER A 82 -8.14 9.24 -2.61
C SER A 82 -8.60 10.42 -1.75
N LYS A 83 -9.85 10.42 -1.33
CA LYS A 83 -10.37 11.42 -0.37
C LYS A 83 -9.82 11.17 1.02
N GLU A 84 -9.66 9.91 1.37
CA GLU A 84 -9.07 9.46 2.61
C GLU A 84 -7.55 9.63 2.59
N LYS A 85 -7.00 10.02 3.74
CA LYS A 85 -5.58 10.22 3.96
C LYS A 85 -5.08 9.24 5.01
N PHE A 86 -3.83 8.82 4.91
CA PHE A 86 -3.20 7.90 5.86
C PHE A 86 -1.81 8.39 6.29
N LYS A 87 -1.36 7.89 7.45
CA LYS A 87 0.03 7.95 7.92
C LYS A 87 0.71 6.61 7.64
N ALA A 88 1.04 5.82 8.67
CA ALA A 88 1.55 4.48 8.47
C ALA A 88 0.40 3.56 8.02
N ALA A 89 0.62 2.73 7.02
CA ALA A 89 -0.42 1.87 6.49
C ALA A 89 0.13 0.59 5.83
N GLN A 90 -0.64 -0.47 5.94
CA GLN A 90 -0.63 -1.57 4.98
C GLN A 90 -1.57 -1.20 3.83
N ILE A 91 -1.10 -1.32 2.60
CA ILE A 91 -1.85 -0.93 1.40
C ILE A 91 -1.86 -2.10 0.44
N HIS A 92 -3.02 -2.36 -0.14
CA HIS A 92 -3.18 -3.35 -1.21
C HIS A 92 -3.84 -2.71 -2.42
N LEU A 93 -3.38 -3.07 -3.59
CA LEU A 93 -4.05 -2.76 -4.84
C LEU A 93 -3.70 -3.77 -5.92
N GLU A 94 -4.61 -3.92 -6.87
CA GLU A 94 -4.37 -4.69 -8.08
C GLU A 94 -4.39 -3.76 -9.30
N PHE A 95 -3.50 -4.02 -10.25
CA PHE A 95 -3.43 -3.27 -11.50
C PHE A 95 -3.22 -4.18 -12.70
N SER A 96 -3.65 -3.72 -13.87
CA SER A 96 -3.41 -4.39 -15.14
C SER A 96 -2.96 -3.35 -16.17
N ILE A 97 -1.87 -3.67 -16.84
CA ILE A 97 -1.21 -2.84 -17.84
C ILE A 97 -1.60 -3.35 -19.22
N PRO A 98 -2.01 -2.50 -20.16
CA PRO A 98 -2.37 -2.93 -21.50
C PRO A 98 -1.14 -3.43 -22.29
N SER A 99 -1.38 -4.32 -23.28
CA SER A 99 -0.34 -4.74 -24.20
C SER A 99 0.05 -3.60 -25.15
N MET A 100 1.34 -3.30 -25.23
CA MET A 100 1.91 -2.23 -26.03
C MET A 100 3.20 -2.71 -26.72
N PRO A 101 3.12 -3.65 -27.67
CA PRO A 101 4.31 -4.32 -28.25
C PRO A 101 5.26 -3.38 -28.98
N ASP A 102 4.76 -2.24 -29.50
CA ASP A 102 5.55 -1.26 -30.24
C ASP A 102 6.22 -0.22 -29.34
N GLN A 103 5.99 -0.29 -28.00
CA GLN A 103 6.58 0.61 -27.02
C GLN A 103 7.68 -0.07 -26.22
N HIS A 104 8.64 0.74 -25.74
CA HIS A 104 9.81 0.24 -25.00
C HIS A 104 10.13 1.15 -23.79
N GLY A 105 10.85 0.59 -22.82
CA GLY A 105 11.32 1.31 -21.63
C GLY A 105 10.16 2.00 -20.90
N GLN A 106 10.31 3.26 -20.59
CA GLN A 106 9.32 4.07 -19.85
C GLN A 106 8.06 4.44 -20.63
N LEU A 107 8.03 4.21 -21.93
CA LEU A 107 6.86 4.46 -22.78
C LEU A 107 5.90 3.27 -22.85
N ARG A 108 6.28 2.12 -22.29
CA ARG A 108 5.46 0.90 -22.35
C ARG A 108 4.63 0.72 -21.09
N GLY A 109 3.38 1.18 -21.13
CA GLY A 109 2.39 0.99 -20.06
C GLY A 109 2.85 1.53 -18.70
N ASN A 110 2.85 2.86 -18.56
CA ASN A 110 3.41 3.57 -17.42
C ASN A 110 2.33 4.28 -16.59
N SER A 111 2.48 4.18 -15.28
CA SER A 111 1.71 4.86 -14.23
C SER A 111 2.54 4.86 -12.94
N GLY A 112 1.97 5.36 -11.84
CA GLY A 112 2.60 5.33 -10.52
C GLY A 112 1.57 5.26 -9.41
N VAL A 113 1.92 4.57 -8.33
CA VAL A 113 1.18 4.57 -7.07
C VAL A 113 1.94 5.44 -6.09
N PHE A 114 1.41 6.63 -5.80
CA PHE A 114 2.07 7.57 -4.90
C PHE A 114 1.51 7.44 -3.48
N LEU A 115 2.35 7.01 -2.58
CA LEU A 115 2.05 6.96 -1.15
C LEU A 115 2.06 8.38 -0.60
N GLN A 116 0.96 8.78 0.05
CA GLN A 116 0.73 10.14 0.53
C GLN A 116 0.90 11.22 -0.56
N SER A 117 0.74 10.86 -1.84
CA SER A 117 1.03 11.69 -3.02
C SER A 117 2.47 12.19 -3.14
N ARG A 118 3.42 11.60 -2.43
CA ARG A 118 4.82 12.04 -2.32
C ARG A 118 5.82 10.99 -2.78
N TYR A 119 5.55 9.72 -2.55
CA TYR A 119 6.52 8.64 -2.76
C TYR A 119 5.98 7.64 -3.76
N GLU A 120 6.58 7.63 -4.94
CA GLU A 120 6.12 6.79 -6.03
C GLU A 120 6.62 5.37 -5.93
N VAL A 121 5.70 4.43 -5.95
CA VAL A 121 5.93 3.04 -6.32
C VAL A 121 5.59 2.90 -7.79
N GLN A 122 6.59 2.63 -8.61
CA GLN A 122 6.46 2.59 -10.07
C GLN A 122 5.51 1.50 -10.55
N VAL A 123 4.63 1.83 -11.48
CA VAL A 123 3.83 0.90 -12.27
C VAL A 123 4.29 0.99 -13.71
N LEU A 124 4.87 -0.09 -14.21
CA LEU A 124 5.43 -0.15 -15.56
C LEU A 124 5.25 -1.57 -16.12
N ASP A 125 5.01 -1.71 -17.42
CA ASP A 125 5.19 -3.00 -18.06
C ASP A 125 6.68 -3.33 -18.14
N SER A 126 7.18 -4.01 -17.10
CA SER A 126 8.56 -4.48 -17.02
C SER A 126 8.75 -5.95 -17.46
N TYR A 127 7.69 -6.59 -17.98
CA TYR A 127 7.79 -7.94 -18.50
C TYR A 127 8.55 -7.95 -19.83
N ASN A 128 9.77 -8.52 -19.83
CA ASN A 128 10.66 -8.49 -20.99
C ASN A 128 10.85 -7.07 -21.57
N ASN A 129 10.95 -6.06 -20.69
CA ASN A 129 11.13 -4.66 -21.08
C ASN A 129 12.24 -4.01 -20.27
N PRO A 130 13.48 -4.05 -20.76
CA PRO A 130 14.61 -3.41 -20.09
C PRO A 130 14.42 -1.89 -19.97
N THR A 131 14.73 -1.36 -18.79
CA THR A 131 14.83 0.06 -18.48
C THR A 131 15.86 0.28 -17.37
N TYR A 132 16.05 1.53 -16.93
CA TYR A 132 16.91 1.77 -15.76
C TYR A 132 16.28 1.15 -14.50
N ALA A 133 17.12 0.53 -13.67
CA ALA A 133 16.67 -0.37 -12.61
C ALA A 133 15.73 0.30 -11.59
N ASN A 134 16.05 1.54 -11.15
CA ASN A 134 15.22 2.30 -10.20
C ASN A 134 14.01 3.03 -10.84
N GLY A 135 13.66 2.70 -12.07
CA GLY A 135 12.43 3.08 -12.77
C GLY A 135 11.65 1.89 -13.30
N SER A 136 12.04 0.65 -12.95
CA SER A 136 11.28 -0.55 -13.26
C SER A 136 10.08 -0.72 -12.34
N CYS A 137 9.15 -1.61 -12.69
CA CYS A 137 7.95 -1.90 -11.89
C CYS A 137 8.32 -2.25 -10.44
N ALA A 138 7.60 -1.70 -9.47
CA ALA A 138 7.85 -1.81 -8.03
C ALA A 138 9.12 -1.13 -7.50
N ALA A 139 9.82 -0.32 -8.32
CA ALA A 139 10.84 0.57 -7.79
C ALA A 139 10.25 1.61 -6.85
N LEU A 140 10.95 1.99 -5.78
CA LEU A 140 10.80 3.32 -5.20
C LEU A 140 11.46 4.29 -6.19
N TYR A 141 10.63 4.96 -7.00
CA TYR A 141 11.06 5.61 -8.23
C TYR A 141 12.23 6.58 -8.05
N GLY A 142 13.27 6.37 -8.84
CA GLY A 142 14.48 7.18 -8.81
C GLY A 142 15.33 7.05 -7.53
N GLN A 143 15.00 6.09 -6.64
CA GLN A 143 15.68 5.89 -5.36
C GLN A 143 16.20 4.45 -5.18
N ALA A 144 15.32 3.46 -5.27
CA ALA A 144 15.68 2.06 -5.06
C ALA A 144 15.07 1.16 -6.13
N ALA A 145 15.93 0.36 -6.76
CA ALA A 145 15.47 -0.68 -7.67
C ALA A 145 14.83 -1.84 -6.90
N PRO A 146 13.87 -2.56 -7.49
CA PRO A 146 13.37 -3.79 -6.89
C PRO A 146 14.46 -4.86 -6.85
N LEU A 147 14.43 -5.74 -5.83
CA LEU A 147 15.36 -6.85 -5.66
C LEU A 147 15.31 -7.82 -6.84
N VAL A 148 14.13 -8.03 -7.39
CA VAL A 148 13.87 -8.87 -8.56
C VAL A 148 12.71 -8.30 -9.38
N ASN A 149 12.63 -8.64 -10.66
CA ASN A 149 11.49 -8.33 -11.51
C ASN A 149 10.44 -9.43 -11.38
N ALA A 150 9.34 -9.15 -10.66
CA ALA A 150 8.22 -10.06 -10.46
C ALA A 150 7.03 -9.77 -11.39
N SER A 151 7.22 -8.99 -12.46
CA SER A 151 6.16 -8.59 -13.40
C SER A 151 5.59 -9.79 -14.16
N ARG A 152 4.27 -9.85 -14.26
CA ARG A 152 3.54 -10.74 -15.16
C ARG A 152 3.42 -10.12 -16.55
N PRO A 153 3.14 -10.90 -17.59
CA PRO A 153 2.81 -10.37 -18.91
C PRO A 153 1.72 -9.28 -18.86
N PRO A 154 1.73 -8.32 -19.81
CA PRO A 154 0.68 -7.32 -19.92
C PRO A 154 -0.71 -7.97 -20.03
N GLU A 155 -1.76 -7.22 -19.66
CA GLU A 155 -3.17 -7.65 -19.56
C GLU A 155 -3.47 -8.62 -18.41
N GLN A 156 -2.47 -9.19 -17.74
CA GLN A 156 -2.65 -9.93 -16.51
C GLN A 156 -2.73 -9.00 -15.30
N TRP A 157 -3.58 -9.35 -14.34
CA TRP A 157 -3.66 -8.65 -13.06
C TRP A 157 -2.40 -8.90 -12.22
N GLN A 158 -1.86 -7.83 -11.69
CA GLN A 158 -0.71 -7.81 -10.80
C GLN A 158 -1.12 -7.20 -9.47
N THR A 159 -0.43 -7.56 -8.39
CA THR A 159 -0.73 -7.10 -7.03
C THR A 159 0.46 -6.36 -6.44
N TYR A 160 0.17 -5.28 -5.74
CA TYR A 160 1.07 -4.71 -4.75
C TYR A 160 0.48 -4.88 -3.36
N ASP A 161 1.29 -5.45 -2.46
CA ASP A 161 1.10 -5.40 -1.02
C ASP A 161 2.25 -4.59 -0.41
N ILE A 162 1.92 -3.46 0.19
CA ILE A 162 2.88 -2.45 0.63
C ILE A 162 2.72 -2.23 2.13
N VAL A 163 3.81 -2.27 2.89
CA VAL A 163 3.89 -1.75 4.25
C VAL A 163 4.66 -0.45 4.21
N PHE A 164 3.99 0.64 4.56
CA PHE A 164 4.54 2.00 4.49
C PHE A 164 4.57 2.65 5.87
N HIS A 165 5.73 3.16 6.24
CA HIS A 165 5.91 4.03 7.39
C HIS A 165 6.43 5.39 6.91
N PRO A 166 5.69 6.49 7.11
CA PRO A 166 6.14 7.82 6.72
C PRO A 166 7.32 8.29 7.57
N PRO A 167 8.01 9.36 7.17
CA PRO A 167 8.97 10.02 8.03
C PRO A 167 8.35 10.42 9.39
N VAL A 168 9.15 10.34 10.44
CA VAL A 168 8.76 10.86 11.77
C VAL A 168 9.37 12.25 11.91
N CYS A 169 8.54 13.19 12.38
CA CYS A 169 8.95 14.57 12.58
C CYS A 169 8.85 14.96 14.06
N ASP A 170 9.68 15.92 14.46
CA ASP A 170 9.55 16.61 15.74
C ASP A 170 8.42 17.66 15.71
N ALA A 171 8.21 18.33 16.84
CA ALA A 171 7.20 19.38 16.97
C ALA A 171 7.48 20.61 16.08
N GLY A 172 8.71 20.79 15.63
CA GLY A 172 9.13 21.87 14.71
C GLY A 172 8.96 21.50 13.23
N GLY A 173 8.51 20.27 12.93
CA GLY A 173 8.34 19.78 11.56
C GLY A 173 9.63 19.27 10.90
N SER A 174 10.72 19.09 11.66
CA SER A 174 11.96 18.52 11.14
C SER A 174 11.91 16.99 11.17
N VAL A 175 12.35 16.34 10.09
CA VAL A 175 12.41 14.89 10.02
C VAL A 175 13.48 14.35 10.98
N THR A 176 13.06 13.55 11.98
CA THR A 176 13.93 12.90 12.96
C THR A 176 14.23 11.45 12.61
N ARG A 177 13.37 10.81 11.80
CA ARG A 177 13.57 9.45 11.26
C ARG A 177 12.97 9.38 9.87
N LYS A 178 13.72 8.82 8.94
CA LYS A 178 13.25 8.59 7.57
C LYS A 178 12.08 7.62 7.54
N GLY A 179 11.23 7.76 6.54
CA GLY A 179 10.22 6.77 6.23
C GLY A 179 10.82 5.52 5.62
N THR A 180 10.07 4.43 5.67
CA THR A 180 10.46 3.14 5.09
C THR A 180 9.30 2.50 4.36
N LEU A 181 9.62 1.63 3.40
CA LEU A 181 8.63 0.81 2.73
C LEU A 181 9.13 -0.62 2.48
N THR A 182 8.19 -1.55 2.54
CA THR A 182 8.36 -2.94 2.10
C THR A 182 7.29 -3.22 1.06
N ILE A 183 7.66 -3.86 -0.06
CA ILE A 183 6.72 -4.17 -1.15
C ILE A 183 6.83 -5.65 -1.52
N LEU A 184 5.66 -6.30 -1.58
CA LEU A 184 5.50 -7.55 -2.29
C LEU A 184 4.80 -7.26 -3.63
N HIS A 185 5.41 -7.67 -4.72
CA HIS A 185 4.84 -7.63 -6.07
C HIS A 185 4.48 -9.05 -6.50
N ASN A 186 3.20 -9.30 -6.75
CA ASN A 186 2.69 -10.65 -7.04
C ASN A 186 3.07 -11.70 -5.98
N GLY A 187 3.12 -11.29 -4.69
CA GLY A 187 3.51 -12.13 -3.57
C GLY A 187 5.04 -12.31 -3.39
N VAL A 188 5.86 -11.72 -4.26
CA VAL A 188 7.33 -11.78 -4.18
C VAL A 188 7.85 -10.52 -3.51
N LEU A 189 8.73 -10.66 -2.51
CA LEU A 189 9.39 -9.52 -1.85
C LEU A 189 10.33 -8.82 -2.82
N VAL A 190 10.05 -7.57 -3.13
CA VAL A 190 10.81 -6.76 -4.10
C VAL A 190 11.44 -5.50 -3.49
N GLN A 191 10.90 -5.01 -2.37
CA GLN A 191 11.52 -3.97 -1.54
C GLN A 191 11.47 -4.43 -0.09
N ASP A 192 12.62 -4.50 0.58
CA ASP A 192 12.72 -4.96 1.96
C ASP A 192 13.15 -3.80 2.88
N HIS A 193 12.17 -3.21 3.58
CA HIS A 193 12.40 -2.13 4.55
C HIS A 193 13.29 -0.99 4.03
N VAL A 194 13.06 -0.60 2.78
CA VAL A 194 13.88 0.41 2.10
C VAL A 194 13.61 1.80 2.70
N GLU A 195 14.67 2.51 3.06
CA GLU A 195 14.57 3.91 3.52
C GLU A 195 14.22 4.86 2.36
N ILE A 196 13.29 5.74 2.61
CA ILE A 196 12.88 6.81 1.70
C ILE A 196 13.84 7.99 1.86
N GLN A 197 14.57 8.34 0.81
CA GLN A 197 15.59 9.38 0.86
C GLN A 197 15.03 10.76 0.53
N LYS A 198 14.01 10.83 -0.33
CA LYS A 198 13.42 12.09 -0.83
C LYS A 198 12.00 11.87 -1.34
N VAL A 199 11.29 12.95 -1.56
CA VAL A 199 10.02 12.91 -2.31
C VAL A 199 10.30 12.65 -3.79
N THR A 200 9.38 11.97 -4.47
CA THR A 200 9.47 11.75 -5.92
C THR A 200 9.12 13.05 -6.66
N PRO A 201 9.84 13.41 -7.75
CA PRO A 201 9.46 14.55 -8.59
C PRO A 201 8.01 14.46 -9.05
N GLY A 202 7.28 15.58 -9.05
CA GLY A 202 5.86 15.61 -9.39
C GLY A 202 4.95 15.23 -8.21
N ASP A 203 5.45 15.27 -6.98
CA ASP A 203 4.64 15.16 -5.77
C ASP A 203 3.60 16.29 -5.69
N SER A 204 2.59 16.12 -4.84
CA SER A 204 1.54 17.12 -4.66
C SER A 204 1.92 18.24 -3.68
N GLY A 205 3.18 18.25 -3.22
CA GLY A 205 3.68 19.19 -2.21
C GLY A 205 3.14 18.91 -0.80
N GLY A 206 3.30 19.89 0.08
CA GLY A 206 2.93 19.79 1.49
C GLY A 206 4.03 19.17 2.37
N SER A 207 3.79 19.14 3.67
CA SER A 207 4.76 18.60 4.63
C SER A 207 4.82 17.08 4.56
N VAL A 208 6.03 16.52 4.56
CA VAL A 208 6.26 15.07 4.67
C VAL A 208 5.82 14.49 6.03
N CYS A 209 5.55 15.38 6.99
CA CYS A 209 5.08 15.03 8.33
C CYS A 209 3.56 14.80 8.39
N ASP A 210 2.83 15.23 7.37
CA ASP A 210 1.38 15.16 7.34
C ASP A 210 0.86 13.87 6.67
N ALA A 211 -0.33 13.43 7.10
CA ALA A 211 -1.07 12.42 6.36
C ALA A 211 -1.35 12.90 4.93
N GLY A 212 -1.32 11.98 3.98
CA GLY A 212 -1.62 12.27 2.58
C GLY A 212 -2.45 11.18 1.92
N PRO A 213 -3.05 11.49 0.75
CA PRO A 213 -3.87 10.56 0.00
C PRO A 213 -3.04 9.55 -0.78
N LEU A 214 -3.64 8.43 -1.15
CA LEU A 214 -3.13 7.59 -2.23
C LEU A 214 -3.38 8.31 -3.55
N ARG A 215 -2.36 8.36 -4.44
CA ARG A 215 -2.51 8.91 -5.79
C ARG A 215 -2.18 7.85 -6.83
N LEU A 216 -3.00 7.75 -7.85
CA LEU A 216 -2.72 6.97 -9.06
C LEU A 216 -2.40 7.95 -10.19
N GLN A 217 -1.23 7.77 -10.81
CA GLN A 217 -0.71 8.71 -11.79
C GLN A 217 -1.32 8.50 -13.17
N ASP A 218 -1.71 9.60 -13.80
CA ASP A 218 -1.90 9.71 -15.24
C ASP A 218 -0.59 10.16 -15.90
N HIS A 219 0.05 9.27 -16.64
CA HIS A 219 1.35 9.53 -17.27
C HIS A 219 1.28 10.40 -18.54
N SER A 220 0.15 11.10 -18.80
CA SER A 220 -0.08 11.90 -20.01
C SER A 220 0.85 13.10 -20.16
N GLY A 221 1.39 13.63 -19.06
CA GLY A 221 2.31 14.78 -19.08
C GLY A 221 3.73 14.45 -19.55
N PHE A 222 4.07 13.19 -19.78
CA PHE A 222 5.40 12.79 -20.20
C PHE A 222 5.54 12.93 -21.74
N PRO A 223 6.62 13.59 -22.26
CA PRO A 223 6.82 13.73 -23.68
C PRO A 223 6.85 12.39 -24.42
N GLY A 224 5.98 12.22 -25.41
CA GLY A 224 5.85 10.99 -26.19
C GLY A 224 5.04 9.89 -25.49
N ALA A 225 4.41 10.17 -24.35
CA ALA A 225 3.55 9.20 -23.67
C ALA A 225 2.42 8.73 -24.62
N PRO A 226 2.28 7.43 -24.84
CA PRO A 226 1.23 6.90 -25.69
C PRO A 226 -0.13 6.97 -25.00
N ILE A 227 -1.20 7.00 -25.79
CA ILE A 227 -2.56 6.86 -25.26
C ILE A 227 -2.75 5.41 -24.83
N THR A 228 -3.08 5.20 -23.56
CA THR A 228 -3.26 3.88 -22.96
C THR A 228 -4.44 3.88 -21.99
N VAL A 229 -4.83 2.70 -21.50
CA VAL A 229 -5.85 2.53 -20.45
C VAL A 229 -5.26 1.65 -19.37
N MET A 230 -4.90 2.26 -18.26
CA MET A 230 -4.50 1.55 -17.06
C MET A 230 -5.73 1.11 -16.29
N LYS A 231 -5.71 -0.11 -15.74
CA LYS A 231 -6.83 -0.63 -14.94
C LYS A 231 -6.37 -0.88 -13.52
N PHE A 232 -7.24 -0.53 -12.56
CA PHE A 232 -7.02 -0.77 -11.13
C PHE A 232 -8.27 -1.39 -10.51
N ARG A 233 -8.08 -2.22 -9.48
CA ARG A 233 -9.18 -2.78 -8.69
C ARG A 233 -8.71 -3.17 -7.29
N ASN A 234 -9.65 -3.53 -6.40
CA ASN A 234 -9.39 -4.06 -5.06
C ASN A 234 -8.37 -3.19 -4.32
N ILE A 235 -8.71 -1.89 -4.13
CA ILE A 235 -7.81 -0.92 -3.51
C ILE A 235 -8.26 -0.62 -2.09
N TRP A 236 -7.39 -0.84 -1.13
CA TRP A 236 -7.64 -0.53 0.26
C TRP A 236 -6.36 -0.23 1.02
N PHE A 237 -6.49 0.45 2.14
CA PHE A 237 -5.42 0.55 3.12
C PHE A 237 -5.93 0.23 4.52
N ARG A 238 -5.04 -0.26 5.36
CA ARG A 238 -5.24 -0.52 6.76
C ARG A 238 -4.26 0.33 7.58
N PRO A 239 -4.74 1.23 8.47
CA PRO A 239 -3.85 1.99 9.36
C PRO A 239 -3.02 1.07 10.25
N LEU A 240 -1.77 1.47 10.53
CA LEU A 240 -0.84 0.74 11.41
C LEU A 240 -0.54 1.49 12.71
N ASP A 241 -1.21 2.59 12.95
CA ASP A 241 -1.14 3.49 14.13
C ASP A 241 -2.43 3.48 14.95
#